data_21406f8861a4574779d870097e76e402
#
_entry.id   21406f8861a4574779d870097e76e402
#
_cell.length_a   1.000
_cell.length_b   1.000
_cell.length_c   1.000
_cell.angle_alpha   90.00
_cell.angle_beta   90.00
_cell.angle_gamma   90.00
#
_symmetry.space_group_name_H-M   'P 1'
#
loop_
_entity.id
_entity.type
_entity.pdbx_description
1 polymer ?
#
loop_
_entity_poly.entity_id
_entity_poly.type
_entity_poly.pdbx_seq_one_letter_code
_entity_poly.pdbx_strand_id
1 'polypeptide(L)'
;MKKRILLTIPFILSALLIGCGKPDKNNTSVADSSDYILTDTSERADSNGKLKRTYTFVNSEKEISFTYNVLKNFSMENFYYGTSLITNDSYGYDRYMVVDSEGNEIIKYDSYDYMKRLETLPYFIVTTDKESGELVGLISETGSAVVPEKYNNISLYPSGDKIIYLCDKGENIYDIRSENGDVITEDINITNISDCGYVESPFSSGGYGILCINTGNGYRYISEKNGSTVIEHADYYDENIFDYYITSASQGDVQLGFFNNDGTKFYPISGDYSGCRIFATSDYRYIYDSSDIIVATYSSGGSLVGTSDNGEILHPMLYGNNRTFFIETESAYILKDSDDDQVEKFSKDTCTLEGSSNYGFVITKDGAGTVYSLKGKKLYTDLTVTDKLYIDDNTYLANIYGHLVPLDINETISYQSEKGFCLTENQSEGKIYIKDSSNTLSEYNTTDFISLMHTDNDSIFLVKTTNGLFNINGNAIKSAAEE
;
A
#
# COMPACT_ATOMS: atom_id res chain seq x y z
N MET A 1 -43.51 -10.78 -9.07
CA MET A 1 -42.88 -9.44 -9.19
C MET A 1 -41.80 -9.33 -8.11
N LYS A 2 -40.61 -9.81 -8.40
CA LYS A 2 -39.47 -9.68 -7.48
C LYS A 2 -38.90 -8.25 -7.64
N LYS A 3 -38.93 -7.46 -6.59
CA LYS A 3 -38.27 -6.14 -6.56
C LYS A 3 -36.76 -6.37 -6.53
N ARG A 4 -36.09 -5.98 -7.60
CA ARG A 4 -34.64 -5.82 -7.61
C ARG A 4 -34.30 -4.70 -6.62
N ILE A 5 -33.70 -5.05 -5.51
CA ILE A 5 -33.00 -4.09 -4.67
C ILE A 5 -31.60 -3.99 -5.28
N LEU A 6 -31.33 -2.90 -5.98
CA LEU A 6 -29.97 -2.53 -6.33
C LEU A 6 -29.24 -2.26 -5.00
N LEU A 7 -28.44 -3.21 -4.55
CA LEU A 7 -27.46 -2.94 -3.51
C LEU A 7 -26.41 -2.01 -4.12
N THR A 8 -26.58 -0.72 -3.92
CA THR A 8 -25.46 0.21 -3.98
C THR A 8 -24.64 -0.05 -2.74
N ILE A 9 -23.65 -0.93 -2.84
CA ILE A 9 -22.57 -1.03 -1.88
C ILE A 9 -21.90 0.34 -1.91
N PRO A 10 -21.91 1.13 -0.85
CA PRO A 10 -21.12 2.35 -0.82
C PRO A 10 -19.66 1.94 -0.75
N PHE A 11 -19.01 1.83 -1.90
CA PHE A 11 -17.56 1.86 -1.97
C PHE A 11 -17.12 3.25 -1.53
N ILE A 12 -16.83 3.40 -0.26
CA ILE A 12 -15.95 4.47 0.19
C ILE A 12 -14.53 3.96 -0.09
N LEU A 13 -14.14 4.03 -1.35
CA LEU A 13 -12.75 4.01 -1.72
C LEU A 13 -12.21 5.38 -1.36
N SER A 14 -11.80 5.57 -0.12
CA SER A 14 -10.84 6.60 0.22
C SER A 14 -9.52 6.14 -0.36
N ALA A 15 -9.27 6.48 -1.61
CA ALA A 15 -7.95 6.37 -2.21
C ALA A 15 -7.05 7.40 -1.51
N LEU A 16 -6.57 7.08 -0.33
CA LEU A 16 -5.37 7.69 0.23
C LEU A 16 -4.19 6.89 -0.32
N LEU A 17 -3.72 7.33 -1.48
CA LEU A 17 -2.41 6.99 -2.01
C LEU A 17 -1.34 7.58 -1.09
N ILE A 18 -1.00 6.86 -0.04
CA ILE A 18 0.24 7.07 0.69
C ILE A 18 1.19 6.01 0.17
N GLY A 19 2.18 6.45 -0.60
CA GLY A 19 3.22 5.59 -1.14
C GLY A 19 4.00 4.92 -0.01
N CYS A 20 3.76 3.63 0.21
CA CYS A 20 4.57 2.81 1.08
C CYS A 20 5.70 2.19 0.26
N GLY A 21 6.92 2.71 0.44
CA GLY A 21 8.12 2.03 -0.01
C GLY A 21 8.25 0.67 0.68
N LYS A 22 8.36 -0.41 -0.08
CA LYS A 22 8.59 -1.75 0.44
C LYS A 22 9.92 -1.82 1.20
N PRO A 23 9.96 -2.38 2.41
CA PRO A 23 11.22 -2.79 3.00
C PRO A 23 11.79 -3.98 2.23
N ASP A 24 13.10 -3.94 1.95
CA ASP A 24 13.86 -5.09 1.47
C ASP A 24 13.72 -6.27 2.46
N LYS A 25 12.76 -7.12 2.23
CA LYS A 25 12.77 -8.47 2.82
C LYS A 25 13.36 -9.41 1.81
N ASN A 26 14.63 -9.78 2.03
CA ASN A 26 15.16 -11.07 1.61
C ASN A 26 14.31 -12.16 2.28
N ASN A 27 13.20 -12.50 1.69
CA ASN A 27 12.49 -13.74 1.93
C ASN A 27 12.10 -14.35 0.60
N THR A 28 12.82 -15.39 0.29
CA THR A 28 12.55 -16.38 -0.72
C THR A 28 11.10 -16.85 -0.67
N SER A 29 10.48 -16.84 -1.85
CA SER A 29 9.28 -17.59 -2.22
C SER A 29 7.97 -17.17 -1.59
N VAL A 30 7.46 -16.02 -1.98
CA VAL A 30 6.10 -16.01 -2.50
C VAL A 30 6.27 -16.16 -4.00
N ALA A 31 5.63 -17.17 -4.58
CA ALA A 31 5.64 -17.42 -6.00
C ALA A 31 5.39 -16.11 -6.73
N ASP A 32 6.21 -15.82 -7.74
CA ASP A 32 5.99 -14.72 -8.66
C ASP A 32 4.51 -14.60 -8.94
N SER A 33 3.93 -13.50 -8.49
CA SER A 33 2.55 -13.19 -8.79
C SER A 33 2.47 -13.10 -10.31
N SER A 34 1.97 -14.13 -10.93
CA SER A 34 1.82 -14.22 -12.37
C SER A 34 0.62 -13.39 -12.81
N ASP A 35 0.68 -12.08 -12.55
CA ASP A 35 -0.25 -11.15 -13.14
C ASP A 35 -0.05 -11.15 -14.65
N TYR A 36 -1.14 -11.04 -15.38
CA TYR A 36 -1.15 -11.02 -16.82
C TYR A 36 -2.05 -9.89 -17.33
N ILE A 37 -1.71 -9.37 -18.50
CA ILE A 37 -2.54 -8.43 -19.24
C ILE A 37 -3.24 -9.19 -20.36
N LEU A 38 -4.57 -9.09 -20.47
CA LEU A 38 -5.32 -9.58 -21.62
C LEU A 38 -4.98 -8.72 -22.85
N THR A 39 -4.34 -9.31 -23.85
CA THR A 39 -3.86 -8.60 -25.04
C THR A 39 -4.67 -8.89 -26.29
N ASP A 40 -5.31 -10.05 -26.38
CA ASP A 40 -6.14 -10.44 -27.52
C ASP A 40 -7.27 -11.39 -27.12
N THR A 41 -8.36 -11.33 -27.90
CA THR A 41 -9.50 -12.25 -27.80
C THR A 41 -9.95 -12.60 -29.21
N SER A 42 -9.92 -13.88 -29.55
CA SER A 42 -10.34 -14.38 -30.87
C SER A 42 -11.40 -15.47 -30.76
N GLU A 43 -12.29 -15.53 -31.74
CA GLU A 43 -13.34 -16.55 -31.79
C GLU A 43 -13.20 -17.44 -33.07
N ARG A 44 -13.33 -18.74 -32.89
CA ARG A 44 -13.28 -19.69 -33.99
C ARG A 44 -14.25 -20.85 -33.76
N ALA A 45 -14.99 -21.26 -34.82
CA ALA A 45 -15.76 -22.46 -34.75
C ALA A 45 -14.85 -23.71 -34.86
N ASP A 46 -15.08 -24.69 -34.01
CA ASP A 46 -14.42 -26.00 -34.13
C ASP A 46 -14.99 -26.83 -35.33
N SER A 47 -14.40 -27.99 -35.55
CA SER A 47 -14.84 -28.91 -36.64
C SER A 47 -16.30 -29.34 -36.53
N ASN A 48 -16.94 -29.20 -35.37
CA ASN A 48 -18.34 -29.56 -35.11
C ASN A 48 -19.27 -28.33 -35.14
N GLY A 49 -18.75 -27.16 -35.51
CA GLY A 49 -19.47 -25.89 -35.52
C GLY A 49 -19.70 -25.26 -34.14
N LYS A 50 -19.08 -25.80 -33.07
CA LYS A 50 -19.12 -25.17 -31.77
C LYS A 50 -18.15 -23.97 -31.73
N LEU A 51 -18.64 -22.83 -31.25
CA LEU A 51 -17.85 -21.66 -31.11
C LEU A 51 -16.86 -21.80 -29.92
N LYS A 52 -15.60 -21.51 -30.18
CA LYS A 52 -14.54 -21.45 -29.19
C LYS A 52 -13.98 -20.06 -29.16
N ARG A 53 -13.69 -19.57 -27.96
CA ARG A 53 -13.04 -18.30 -27.74
C ARG A 53 -11.67 -18.55 -27.11
N THR A 54 -10.63 -17.93 -27.70
CA THR A 54 -9.26 -17.95 -27.19
C THR A 54 -8.97 -16.60 -26.59
N TYR A 55 -8.48 -16.61 -25.38
CA TYR A 55 -7.98 -15.44 -24.64
C TYR A 55 -6.48 -15.54 -24.57
N THR A 56 -5.80 -14.46 -24.95
CA THR A 56 -4.33 -14.34 -24.90
C THR A 56 -3.93 -13.37 -23.82
N PHE A 57 -3.17 -13.86 -22.86
CA PHE A 57 -2.65 -13.12 -21.72
C PHE A 57 -1.13 -13.07 -21.80
N VAL A 58 -0.56 -11.92 -21.42
CA VAL A 58 0.88 -11.67 -21.49
C VAL A 58 1.36 -11.08 -20.16
N ASN A 59 2.48 -11.58 -19.67
CA ASN A 59 3.23 -10.95 -18.58
C ASN A 59 4.61 -10.50 -19.07
N SER A 60 5.49 -10.06 -18.17
CA SER A 60 6.83 -9.58 -18.51
C SER A 60 7.75 -10.63 -19.14
N GLU A 61 7.39 -11.92 -19.09
CA GLU A 61 8.22 -13.03 -19.50
C GLU A 61 7.64 -13.83 -20.68
N LYS A 62 6.32 -14.05 -20.66
CA LYS A 62 5.68 -14.99 -21.59
C LYS A 62 4.24 -14.60 -21.96
N GLU A 63 3.77 -15.17 -23.05
CA GLU A 63 2.39 -15.19 -23.50
C GLU A 63 1.79 -16.55 -23.18
N ILE A 64 0.53 -16.57 -22.71
CA ILE A 64 -0.27 -17.78 -22.52
C ILE A 64 -1.63 -17.58 -23.16
N SER A 65 -2.21 -18.67 -23.68
CA SER A 65 -3.52 -18.64 -24.34
C SER A 65 -4.40 -19.78 -23.83
N PHE A 66 -5.66 -19.46 -23.57
CA PHE A 66 -6.69 -20.44 -23.21
C PHE A 66 -7.79 -20.45 -24.25
N THR A 67 -8.28 -21.63 -24.59
CA THR A 67 -9.39 -21.79 -25.49
C THR A 67 -10.55 -22.50 -24.81
N TYR A 68 -11.67 -21.81 -24.68
CA TYR A 68 -12.90 -22.37 -24.11
C TYR A 68 -14.02 -22.49 -25.12
N ASN A 69 -14.93 -23.44 -24.88
CA ASN A 69 -16.19 -23.49 -25.60
C ASN A 69 -17.00 -22.26 -25.22
N VAL A 70 -17.38 -21.46 -26.22
CA VAL A 70 -18.26 -20.32 -26.00
C VAL A 70 -19.66 -20.84 -25.73
N LEU A 71 -20.05 -20.83 -24.47
CA LEU A 71 -21.46 -20.72 -24.12
C LEU A 71 -21.81 -19.26 -24.42
N LYS A 72 -22.97 -18.98 -25.00
CA LYS A 72 -23.41 -17.63 -25.35
C LYS A 72 -23.09 -16.66 -24.19
N ASN A 73 -22.39 -15.55 -24.48
CA ASN A 73 -22.07 -14.47 -23.54
C ASN A 73 -21.10 -14.86 -22.40
N PHE A 74 -20.17 -15.73 -22.66
CA PHE A 74 -19.11 -16.06 -21.74
C PHE A 74 -17.92 -15.11 -21.95
N SER A 75 -17.46 -14.47 -20.90
CA SER A 75 -16.28 -13.61 -20.92
C SER A 75 -15.33 -13.94 -19.77
N MET A 76 -14.04 -13.72 -20.00
CA MET A 76 -12.99 -13.79 -18.99
C MET A 76 -12.65 -12.34 -18.63
N GLU A 77 -12.79 -11.96 -17.36
CA GLU A 77 -12.60 -10.57 -16.97
C GLU A 77 -11.11 -10.24 -16.78
N ASN A 78 -10.47 -10.81 -15.77
CA ASN A 78 -9.10 -10.52 -15.46
C ASN A 78 -8.32 -11.78 -15.12
N PHE A 79 -7.00 -11.72 -15.32
CA PHE A 79 -6.07 -12.78 -15.00
C PHE A 79 -5.11 -12.28 -13.92
N TYR A 80 -5.28 -12.75 -12.67
CA TYR A 80 -4.49 -12.32 -11.53
C TYR A 80 -3.85 -13.52 -10.85
N TYR A 81 -2.58 -13.44 -10.48
CA TYR A 81 -1.84 -14.47 -9.73
C TYR A 81 -1.99 -15.90 -10.29
N GLY A 82 -2.07 -16.02 -11.60
CA GLY A 82 -2.28 -17.30 -12.25
C GLY A 82 -3.72 -17.84 -12.21
N THR A 83 -4.67 -17.04 -11.73
CA THR A 83 -6.09 -17.38 -11.70
C THR A 83 -6.91 -16.41 -12.56
N SER A 84 -8.06 -16.84 -13.02
CA SER A 84 -8.95 -16.03 -13.85
C SER A 84 -10.40 -16.18 -13.41
N LEU A 85 -11.12 -15.08 -13.34
CA LEU A 85 -12.55 -15.05 -13.11
C LEU A 85 -13.25 -15.10 -14.46
N ILE A 86 -14.15 -16.07 -14.62
CA ILE A 86 -14.93 -16.28 -15.84
C ILE A 86 -16.40 -16.10 -15.50
N THR A 87 -17.06 -15.20 -16.22
CA THR A 87 -18.48 -14.92 -16.04
C THR A 87 -19.31 -15.41 -17.24
N ASN A 88 -20.57 -15.78 -17.01
CA ASN A 88 -21.51 -16.16 -18.06
C ASN A 88 -22.89 -15.56 -17.79
N ASP A 89 -23.33 -14.69 -18.67
CA ASP A 89 -24.60 -13.99 -18.53
C ASP A 89 -25.76 -14.62 -19.34
N SER A 90 -25.63 -15.88 -19.81
CA SER A 90 -26.56 -16.55 -20.76
C SER A 90 -28.04 -16.47 -20.37
N TYR A 91 -28.37 -16.25 -19.12
CA TYR A 91 -29.74 -16.24 -18.59
C TYR A 91 -30.08 -14.93 -17.84
N GLY A 92 -29.29 -13.89 -18.01
CA GLY A 92 -29.47 -12.62 -17.27
C GLY A 92 -29.01 -12.69 -15.81
N TYR A 93 -28.22 -13.69 -15.46
CA TYR A 93 -27.51 -13.84 -14.19
C TYR A 93 -26.06 -14.16 -14.48
N ASP A 94 -25.16 -13.44 -13.86
CA ASP A 94 -23.74 -13.73 -13.92
C ASP A 94 -23.48 -15.05 -13.20
N ARG A 95 -22.61 -15.88 -13.79
CA ARG A 95 -22.15 -17.14 -13.24
C ARG A 95 -20.64 -17.13 -13.23
N TYR A 96 -20.04 -17.61 -12.18
CA TYR A 96 -18.63 -17.43 -11.89
C TYR A 96 -17.88 -18.75 -11.85
N MET A 97 -16.66 -18.71 -12.34
CA MET A 97 -15.69 -19.80 -12.25
C MET A 97 -14.30 -19.19 -12.17
N VAL A 98 -13.40 -19.81 -11.42
CA VAL A 98 -11.99 -19.42 -11.38
C VAL A 98 -11.14 -20.55 -11.92
N VAL A 99 -10.22 -20.23 -12.81
CA VAL A 99 -9.27 -21.16 -13.41
C VAL A 99 -7.84 -20.71 -13.15
N ASP A 100 -6.92 -21.68 -13.07
CA ASP A 100 -5.48 -21.39 -13.00
C ASP A 100 -4.89 -21.07 -14.38
N SER A 101 -3.58 -20.81 -14.42
CA SER A 101 -2.83 -20.52 -15.65
C SER A 101 -2.79 -21.67 -16.65
N GLU A 102 -3.16 -22.87 -16.23
CA GLU A 102 -3.21 -24.07 -17.07
C GLU A 102 -4.65 -24.37 -17.55
N GLY A 103 -5.64 -23.59 -17.08
CA GLY A 103 -7.05 -23.76 -17.42
C GLY A 103 -7.80 -24.78 -16.55
N ASN A 104 -7.22 -25.20 -15.43
CA ASN A 104 -7.91 -26.08 -14.48
C ASN A 104 -8.89 -25.28 -13.64
N GLU A 105 -10.08 -25.84 -13.38
CA GLU A 105 -11.05 -25.22 -12.49
C GLU A 105 -10.58 -25.27 -11.04
N ILE A 106 -10.31 -24.11 -10.44
CA ILE A 106 -10.05 -23.97 -9.00
C ILE A 106 -11.37 -23.80 -8.25
N ILE A 107 -12.21 -22.89 -8.72
CA ILE A 107 -13.57 -22.70 -8.22
C ILE A 107 -14.51 -23.10 -9.34
N LYS A 108 -15.34 -24.09 -9.05
CA LYS A 108 -16.24 -24.65 -10.05
C LYS A 108 -17.27 -23.64 -10.49
N TYR A 109 -17.65 -23.74 -11.76
CA TYR A 109 -18.74 -22.99 -12.33
C TYR A 109 -20.01 -23.10 -11.48
N ASP A 110 -20.67 -21.96 -11.24
CA ASP A 110 -21.93 -21.88 -10.51
C ASP A 110 -21.85 -22.28 -9.02
N SER A 111 -20.67 -22.19 -8.41
CA SER A 111 -20.51 -22.44 -6.97
C SER A 111 -21.06 -21.31 -6.11
N TYR A 112 -21.10 -20.09 -6.64
CA TYR A 112 -21.53 -18.87 -5.95
C TYR A 112 -22.47 -18.07 -6.83
N ASP A 113 -23.44 -17.40 -6.22
CA ASP A 113 -24.39 -16.52 -6.93
C ASP A 113 -23.77 -15.18 -7.31
N TYR A 114 -22.75 -14.74 -6.54
CA TYR A 114 -21.90 -13.60 -6.83
C TYR A 114 -20.48 -13.89 -6.43
N MET A 115 -19.52 -13.42 -7.23
CA MET A 115 -18.10 -13.47 -6.92
C MET A 115 -17.41 -12.21 -7.49
N LYS A 116 -16.61 -11.55 -6.69
CA LYS A 116 -15.80 -10.43 -7.11
C LYS A 116 -14.41 -10.55 -6.50
N ARG A 117 -13.37 -10.43 -7.33
CA ARG A 117 -12.00 -10.37 -6.85
C ARG A 117 -11.73 -9.03 -6.17
N LEU A 118 -10.96 -9.07 -5.10
CA LEU A 118 -10.43 -7.87 -4.45
C LEU A 118 -9.20 -7.39 -5.22
N GLU A 119 -9.14 -6.09 -5.57
CA GLU A 119 -8.09 -5.53 -6.45
C GLU A 119 -6.68 -5.65 -5.85
N THR A 120 -6.57 -5.53 -4.53
CA THR A 120 -5.29 -5.48 -3.83
C THR A 120 -4.90 -6.78 -3.13
N LEU A 121 -5.79 -7.77 -3.11
CA LEU A 121 -5.62 -9.00 -2.35
C LEU A 121 -5.95 -10.25 -3.17
N PRO A 122 -5.29 -11.38 -2.88
CA PRO A 122 -5.54 -12.65 -3.56
C PRO A 122 -6.82 -13.34 -3.05
N TYR A 123 -7.92 -12.61 -2.90
CA TYR A 123 -9.19 -13.12 -2.37
C TYR A 123 -10.37 -12.70 -3.24
N PHE A 124 -11.44 -13.50 -3.15
CA PHE A 124 -12.73 -13.17 -3.74
C PHE A 124 -13.78 -12.97 -2.64
N ILE A 125 -14.56 -11.90 -2.74
CA ILE A 125 -15.82 -11.78 -2.03
C ILE A 125 -16.81 -12.69 -2.74
N VAL A 126 -17.50 -13.53 -2.00
CA VAL A 126 -18.50 -14.48 -2.52
C VAL A 126 -19.81 -14.34 -1.79
N THR A 127 -20.90 -14.57 -2.50
CA THR A 127 -22.24 -14.69 -1.90
C THR A 127 -22.94 -15.94 -2.36
N THR A 128 -23.74 -16.51 -1.47
CA THR A 128 -24.70 -17.58 -1.78
C THR A 128 -26.10 -17.13 -1.38
N ASP A 129 -27.04 -17.28 -2.30
CA ASP A 129 -28.46 -17.05 -2.00
C ASP A 129 -29.00 -18.26 -1.22
N LYS A 130 -29.03 -18.15 0.09
CA LYS A 130 -29.75 -19.13 0.93
C LYS A 130 -31.16 -18.62 1.19
N GLU A 131 -32.08 -19.52 1.43
CA GLU A 131 -33.49 -19.20 1.73
C GLU A 131 -33.68 -18.15 2.84
N SER A 132 -32.63 -17.88 3.62
CA SER A 132 -32.54 -16.88 4.70
C SER A 132 -31.99 -15.52 4.32
N GLY A 133 -31.57 -15.30 3.07
CA GLY A 133 -30.94 -14.08 2.58
C GLY A 133 -29.52 -14.31 2.05
N GLU A 134 -29.01 -13.33 1.33
CA GLU A 134 -27.64 -13.36 0.84
C GLU A 134 -26.65 -13.33 2.00
N LEU A 135 -25.74 -14.31 2.04
CA LEU A 135 -24.65 -14.35 3.02
C LEU A 135 -23.33 -14.18 2.32
N VAL A 136 -22.48 -13.32 2.89
CA VAL A 136 -21.17 -12.93 2.35
C VAL A 136 -20.07 -13.68 3.06
N GLY A 137 -19.05 -14.09 2.26
CA GLY A 137 -17.82 -14.69 2.71
C GLY A 137 -16.63 -14.21 1.89
N LEU A 138 -15.44 -14.67 2.26
CA LEU A 138 -14.20 -14.51 1.50
C LEU A 138 -13.57 -15.86 1.24
N ILE A 139 -13.13 -16.07 0.01
CA ILE A 139 -12.35 -17.25 -0.39
C ILE A 139 -11.02 -16.79 -1.01
N SER A 140 -9.99 -17.62 -0.84
CA SER A 140 -8.70 -17.39 -1.48
C SER A 140 -8.77 -17.76 -2.98
N GLU A 141 -7.75 -17.35 -3.73
CA GLU A 141 -7.57 -17.76 -5.13
C GLU A 141 -7.48 -19.29 -5.31
N THR A 142 -7.11 -20.01 -4.25
CA THR A 142 -7.11 -21.48 -4.23
C THR A 142 -8.48 -22.11 -3.91
N GLY A 143 -9.51 -21.30 -3.74
CA GLY A 143 -10.86 -21.74 -3.38
C GLY A 143 -11.06 -22.08 -1.89
N SER A 144 -10.05 -21.81 -1.04
CA SER A 144 -10.16 -22.06 0.41
C SER A 144 -10.92 -20.94 1.09
N ALA A 145 -11.85 -21.29 2.00
CA ALA A 145 -12.56 -20.29 2.79
C ALA A 145 -11.61 -19.54 3.73
N VAL A 146 -11.58 -18.19 3.63
CA VAL A 146 -10.86 -17.27 4.54
C VAL A 146 -11.82 -16.74 5.59
N VAL A 147 -12.95 -16.20 5.14
CA VAL A 147 -14.07 -15.81 6.02
C VAL A 147 -15.29 -16.60 5.60
N PRO A 148 -15.93 -17.36 6.51
CA PRO A 148 -17.07 -18.18 6.17
C PRO A 148 -18.27 -17.35 5.71
N GLU A 149 -19.06 -17.89 4.79
CA GLU A 149 -20.30 -17.29 4.27
C GLU A 149 -21.42 -17.32 5.29
N LYS A 150 -21.36 -16.45 6.27
CA LYS A 150 -22.34 -16.35 7.35
C LYS A 150 -22.68 -14.91 7.76
N TYR A 151 -22.11 -13.94 7.08
CA TYR A 151 -22.22 -12.52 7.40
C TYR A 151 -23.12 -11.79 6.42
N ASN A 152 -23.77 -10.74 6.86
CA ASN A 152 -24.58 -9.87 6.00
C ASN A 152 -23.72 -9.00 5.11
N ASN A 153 -22.53 -8.62 5.57
CA ASN A 153 -21.55 -7.84 4.84
C ASN A 153 -20.15 -8.02 5.45
N ILE A 154 -19.12 -7.71 4.66
CA ILE A 154 -17.73 -7.67 5.12
C ILE A 154 -17.12 -6.36 4.65
N SER A 155 -16.64 -5.54 5.58
CA SER A 155 -15.93 -4.29 5.33
C SER A 155 -14.44 -4.50 5.57
N LEU A 156 -13.63 -3.93 4.68
CA LEU A 156 -12.17 -4.08 4.68
C LEU A 156 -11.53 -2.79 5.19
N TYR A 157 -10.58 -2.93 6.11
CA TYR A 157 -9.80 -1.83 6.66
C TYR A 157 -8.31 -2.10 6.43
N PRO A 158 -7.75 -1.59 5.32
CA PRO A 158 -6.33 -1.73 5.04
C PRO A 158 -5.51 -0.77 5.90
N SER A 159 -4.33 -1.22 6.33
CA SER A 159 -3.29 -0.38 6.93
C SER A 159 -1.93 -1.01 6.65
N GLY A 160 -1.06 -0.30 5.96
CA GLY A 160 0.20 -0.86 5.49
C GLY A 160 -0.03 -2.06 4.55
N ASP A 161 0.64 -3.17 4.86
CA ASP A 161 0.51 -4.42 4.11
C ASP A 161 -0.58 -5.35 4.69
N LYS A 162 -1.37 -4.90 5.68
CA LYS A 162 -2.39 -5.70 6.38
C LYS A 162 -3.80 -5.25 6.11
N ILE A 163 -4.73 -6.17 6.30
CA ILE A 163 -6.16 -5.90 6.24
C ILE A 163 -6.87 -6.57 7.42
N ILE A 164 -7.78 -5.81 8.02
CA ILE A 164 -8.70 -6.29 9.03
C ILE A 164 -10.11 -6.31 8.44
N TYR A 165 -10.85 -7.37 8.74
CA TYR A 165 -12.24 -7.52 8.29
C TYR A 165 -13.21 -7.23 9.42
N LEU A 166 -14.17 -6.34 9.19
CA LEU A 166 -15.36 -6.16 10.02
C LEU A 166 -16.51 -6.92 9.37
N CYS A 167 -16.92 -8.02 10.00
CA CYS A 167 -17.89 -8.97 9.48
C CYS A 167 -19.25 -8.74 10.16
N ASP A 168 -20.20 -8.18 9.42
CA ASP A 168 -21.53 -7.79 9.91
C ASP A 168 -22.42 -9.02 10.17
N LYS A 169 -22.93 -9.15 11.40
CA LYS A 169 -23.88 -10.19 11.84
C LYS A 169 -25.32 -9.68 11.86
N GLY A 170 -25.53 -8.39 11.59
CA GLY A 170 -26.81 -7.69 11.75
C GLY A 170 -26.94 -6.98 13.10
N GLU A 171 -27.90 -6.06 13.18
CA GLU A 171 -28.22 -5.30 14.41
C GLU A 171 -27.01 -4.52 14.98
N ASN A 172 -26.10 -4.07 14.11
CA ASN A 172 -24.84 -3.40 14.46
C ASN A 172 -23.86 -4.28 15.26
N ILE A 173 -23.97 -5.59 15.17
CA ILE A 173 -23.06 -6.55 15.78
C ILE A 173 -22.07 -7.06 14.74
N TYR A 174 -20.79 -7.04 15.06
CA TYR A 174 -19.70 -7.41 14.17
C TYR A 174 -18.73 -8.39 14.81
N ASP A 175 -18.20 -9.32 14.01
CA ASP A 175 -16.97 -10.01 14.32
C ASP A 175 -15.81 -9.26 13.65
N ILE A 176 -14.67 -9.19 14.34
CA ILE A 176 -13.44 -8.60 13.82
C ILE A 176 -12.45 -9.73 13.53
N ARG A 177 -11.92 -9.75 12.29
CA ARG A 177 -11.02 -10.80 11.82
C ARG A 177 -9.75 -10.22 11.20
N SER A 178 -8.65 -10.98 11.36
CA SER A 178 -7.38 -10.70 10.70
C SER A 178 -7.44 -10.99 9.19
N GLU A 179 -6.41 -10.62 8.46
CA GLU A 179 -6.26 -10.90 7.03
C GLU A 179 -6.37 -12.40 6.67
N ASN A 180 -5.93 -13.28 7.58
CA ASN A 180 -6.03 -14.74 7.41
C ASN A 180 -7.41 -15.31 7.78
N GLY A 181 -8.33 -14.45 8.21
CA GLY A 181 -9.67 -14.84 8.66
C GLY A 181 -9.77 -15.29 10.11
N ASP A 182 -8.66 -15.25 10.87
CA ASP A 182 -8.66 -15.58 12.29
C ASP A 182 -9.49 -14.56 13.09
N VAL A 183 -10.21 -15.03 14.08
CA VAL A 183 -11.04 -14.16 14.94
C VAL A 183 -10.15 -13.38 15.89
N ILE A 184 -10.19 -12.05 15.80
CA ILE A 184 -9.57 -11.13 16.77
C ILE A 184 -10.53 -10.92 17.95
N THR A 185 -11.78 -10.60 17.67
CA THR A 185 -12.84 -10.47 18.68
C THR A 185 -14.21 -10.66 18.04
N GLU A 186 -15.21 -11.05 18.81
CA GLU A 186 -16.57 -11.33 18.36
C GLU A 186 -17.61 -10.46 19.07
N ASP A 187 -18.78 -10.34 18.44
CA ASP A 187 -19.98 -9.71 19.02
C ASP A 187 -19.77 -8.25 19.48
N ILE A 188 -18.99 -7.50 18.72
CA ILE A 188 -18.73 -6.09 19.01
C ILE A 188 -19.86 -5.23 18.44
N ASN A 189 -20.42 -4.35 19.27
CA ASN A 189 -21.37 -3.35 18.80
C ASN A 189 -20.64 -2.17 18.18
N ILE A 190 -20.95 -1.87 16.90
CA ILE A 190 -20.39 -0.75 16.14
C ILE A 190 -21.56 0.11 15.63
N THR A 191 -21.64 1.35 16.06
CA THR A 191 -22.77 2.23 15.72
C THR A 191 -22.56 2.88 14.34
N ASN A 192 -21.33 3.26 14.02
CA ASN A 192 -21.00 3.86 12.74
C ASN A 192 -19.72 3.22 12.17
N ILE A 193 -19.90 2.37 11.16
CA ILE A 193 -18.81 1.63 10.54
C ILE A 193 -17.89 2.54 9.70
N SER A 194 -18.39 3.64 9.15
CA SER A 194 -17.58 4.56 8.34
C SER A 194 -16.53 5.32 9.15
N ASP A 195 -16.72 5.42 10.45
CA ASP A 195 -15.81 6.10 11.38
C ASP A 195 -14.91 5.11 12.13
N CYS A 196 -14.84 3.87 11.67
CA CYS A 196 -13.91 2.88 12.19
C CYS A 196 -12.61 2.90 11.40
N GLY A 197 -11.52 2.41 12.00
CA GLY A 197 -10.24 2.32 11.34
C GLY A 197 -9.33 1.29 12.00
N TYR A 198 -8.30 0.92 11.26
CA TYR A 198 -7.22 0.08 11.75
C TYR A 198 -5.89 0.78 11.47
N VAL A 199 -5.00 0.78 12.43
CA VAL A 199 -3.64 1.33 12.28
C VAL A 199 -2.63 0.29 12.72
N GLU A 200 -1.82 -0.17 11.78
CA GLU A 200 -0.69 -1.04 12.08
C GLU A 200 0.40 -0.25 12.83
N SER A 201 0.97 -0.84 13.87
CA SER A 201 2.09 -0.21 14.55
C SER A 201 3.38 -0.38 13.76
N PRO A 202 4.07 0.70 13.41
CA PRO A 202 5.35 0.62 12.70
C PRO A 202 6.48 0.03 13.56
N PHE A 203 6.24 -0.18 14.86
CA PHE A 203 7.23 -0.67 15.84
C PHE A 203 6.95 -2.09 16.31
N SER A 204 5.82 -2.67 15.95
CA SER A 204 5.48 -4.02 16.40
C SER A 204 6.29 -5.06 15.64
N SER A 205 7.08 -5.87 16.35
CA SER A 205 7.84 -6.97 15.75
C SER A 205 6.97 -8.07 15.12
N GLY A 206 5.69 -8.13 15.50
CA GLY A 206 4.69 -9.04 14.92
C GLY A 206 3.76 -8.37 13.93
N GLY A 207 3.99 -7.08 13.62
CA GLY A 207 3.13 -6.29 12.74
C GLY A 207 1.72 -6.10 13.30
N TYR A 208 1.53 -6.11 14.61
CA TYR A 208 0.22 -5.89 15.25
C TYR A 208 -0.13 -4.41 15.26
N GLY A 209 -1.42 -4.13 15.23
CA GLY A 209 -1.96 -2.79 15.26
C GLY A 209 -3.12 -2.62 16.25
N ILE A 210 -3.82 -1.53 16.07
CA ILE A 210 -4.98 -1.13 16.88
C ILE A 210 -6.16 -0.89 15.97
N LEU A 211 -7.29 -1.50 16.33
CA LEU A 211 -8.59 -1.16 15.76
C LEU A 211 -9.24 -0.04 16.60
N CYS A 212 -9.74 0.95 15.90
CA CYS A 212 -10.58 1.97 16.44
C CYS A 212 -12.00 1.77 15.95
N ILE A 213 -12.95 1.61 16.87
CA ILE A 213 -14.36 1.42 16.53
C ILE A 213 -15.22 2.53 17.14
N ASN A 214 -16.17 3.04 16.34
CA ASN A 214 -17.14 4.02 16.79
C ASN A 214 -18.32 3.33 17.51
N THR A 215 -18.49 3.65 18.78
CA THR A 215 -19.58 3.09 19.64
C THR A 215 -20.79 4.01 19.74
N GLY A 216 -20.78 5.15 19.04
CA GLY A 216 -21.81 6.19 19.15
C GLY A 216 -21.65 7.15 20.33
N ASN A 217 -20.88 6.77 21.34
CA ASN A 217 -20.55 7.60 22.51
C ASN A 217 -19.05 7.92 22.60
N GLY A 218 -18.33 7.82 21.47
CA GLY A 218 -16.89 7.92 21.35
C GLY A 218 -16.27 6.68 20.76
N TYR A 219 -14.96 6.60 20.82
CA TYR A 219 -14.19 5.55 20.20
C TYR A 219 -13.66 4.54 21.22
N ARG A 220 -13.74 3.26 20.87
CA ARG A 220 -13.10 2.17 21.61
C ARG A 220 -11.89 1.67 20.82
N TYR A 221 -10.77 1.50 21.50
CA TYR A 221 -9.54 0.98 20.91
C TYR A 221 -9.31 -0.46 21.32
N ILE A 222 -9.14 -1.34 20.35
CA ILE A 222 -8.98 -2.79 20.53
C ILE A 222 -7.62 -3.20 19.98
N SER A 223 -6.83 -3.89 20.79
CA SER A 223 -5.56 -4.47 20.35
C SER A 223 -5.80 -5.64 19.41
N GLU A 224 -5.20 -5.61 18.23
CA GLU A 224 -5.21 -6.77 17.32
C GLU A 224 -4.52 -7.99 17.96
N LYS A 225 -3.42 -7.77 18.68
CA LYS A 225 -2.57 -8.83 19.23
C LYS A 225 -3.32 -9.82 20.13
N ASN A 226 -4.30 -9.35 20.87
CA ASN A 226 -5.00 -10.17 21.87
C ASN A 226 -6.52 -9.94 21.94
N GLY A 227 -7.08 -9.13 21.06
CA GLY A 227 -8.52 -8.82 21.02
C GLY A 227 -9.04 -8.01 22.22
N SER A 228 -8.15 -7.55 23.11
CA SER A 228 -8.58 -6.83 24.31
C SER A 228 -8.85 -5.36 24.03
N THR A 229 -9.86 -4.81 24.71
CA THR A 229 -10.07 -3.37 24.76
C THR A 229 -8.96 -2.71 25.57
N VAL A 230 -8.22 -1.78 24.95
CA VAL A 230 -7.12 -1.02 25.57
C VAL A 230 -7.62 0.31 26.10
N ILE A 231 -8.50 0.98 25.34
CA ILE A 231 -9.22 2.18 25.75
C ILE A 231 -10.70 1.93 25.52
N GLU A 232 -11.51 2.06 26.59
CA GLU A 232 -12.96 1.86 26.50
C GLU A 232 -13.67 3.06 25.87
N HIS A 233 -13.12 4.25 26.07
CA HIS A 233 -13.70 5.48 25.56
C HIS A 233 -12.63 6.52 25.26
N ALA A 234 -12.60 6.98 24.01
CA ALA A 234 -11.75 8.07 23.55
C ALA A 234 -12.57 9.09 22.76
N ASP A 235 -12.12 10.34 22.75
CA ASP A 235 -12.87 11.44 22.16
C ASP A 235 -12.76 11.50 20.64
N TYR A 236 -11.67 11.01 20.08
CA TYR A 236 -11.40 11.07 18.64
C TYR A 236 -10.57 9.88 18.14
N TYR A 237 -10.60 9.68 16.84
CA TYR A 237 -9.74 8.76 16.10
C TYR A 237 -8.80 9.54 15.18
N ASP A 238 -7.54 9.10 15.11
CA ASP A 238 -6.55 9.57 14.18
C ASP A 238 -5.80 8.35 13.59
N GLU A 239 -5.53 8.36 12.31
CA GLU A 239 -4.76 7.31 11.63
C GLU A 239 -3.29 7.25 12.08
N ASN A 240 -2.79 8.31 12.73
CA ASN A 240 -1.44 8.39 13.28
C ASN A 240 -1.42 8.19 14.80
N ILE A 241 -2.24 7.32 15.34
CA ILE A 241 -2.45 7.12 16.80
C ILE A 241 -1.18 6.76 17.59
N PHE A 242 -0.12 6.30 16.92
CA PHE A 242 1.17 6.04 17.57
C PHE A 242 2.03 7.31 17.71
N ASP A 243 1.71 8.36 16.96
CA ASP A 243 2.42 9.66 16.95
C ASP A 243 1.63 10.78 17.63
N TYR A 244 0.45 10.49 18.18
CA TYR A 244 -0.41 11.50 18.79
C TYR A 244 -0.78 11.15 20.22
N TYR A 245 -1.12 12.19 20.98
CA TYR A 245 -1.82 12.01 22.24
C TYR A 245 -3.24 11.53 21.99
N ILE A 246 -3.65 10.59 22.81
CA ILE A 246 -5.04 10.14 22.85
C ILE A 246 -5.62 10.50 24.19
N THR A 247 -6.76 11.17 24.16
CA THR A 247 -7.55 11.44 25.36
C THR A 247 -8.38 10.21 25.65
N SER A 248 -8.15 9.57 26.80
CA SER A 248 -8.99 8.47 27.29
C SER A 248 -9.82 8.93 28.48
N ALA A 249 -11.07 8.45 28.55
CA ALA A 249 -11.93 8.65 29.70
C ALA A 249 -12.16 7.30 30.40
N SER A 250 -11.82 7.24 31.68
CA SER A 250 -12.13 6.09 32.54
C SER A 250 -12.72 6.61 33.83
N GLN A 251 -13.94 6.17 34.16
CA GLN A 251 -14.66 6.54 35.38
C GLN A 251 -14.82 8.06 35.59
N GLY A 252 -14.84 8.84 34.51
CA GLY A 252 -14.99 10.30 34.56
C GLY A 252 -13.68 11.09 34.58
N ASP A 253 -12.54 10.41 34.69
CA ASP A 253 -11.23 11.04 34.58
C ASP A 253 -10.72 10.97 33.11
N VAL A 254 -10.41 12.13 32.54
CA VAL A 254 -9.82 12.24 31.21
C VAL A 254 -8.30 12.22 31.35
N GLN A 255 -7.66 11.30 30.66
CA GLN A 255 -6.21 11.11 30.69
C GLN A 255 -5.62 11.28 29.30
N LEU A 256 -4.57 12.06 29.18
CA LEU A 256 -3.73 12.17 27.98
C LEU A 256 -2.66 11.08 28.01
N GLY A 257 -2.39 10.42 26.88
CA GLY A 257 -1.38 9.37 26.83
C GLY A 257 -1.09 8.86 25.44
N PHE A 258 -0.30 7.80 25.36
CA PHE A 258 0.10 7.14 24.12
C PHE A 258 0.10 5.61 24.25
N PHE A 259 0.08 4.92 23.10
CA PHE A 259 0.19 3.48 23.05
C PHE A 259 1.65 2.97 23.09
N ASN A 260 1.83 1.78 23.67
CA ASN A 260 3.07 1.03 23.48
C ASN A 260 3.19 0.49 22.04
N ASN A 261 4.36 -0.07 21.72
CA ASN A 261 4.68 -0.51 20.36
C ASN A 261 3.72 -1.58 19.78
N ASP A 262 3.17 -2.45 20.60
CA ASP A 262 2.26 -3.53 20.13
C ASP A 262 0.78 -3.13 20.21
N GLY A 263 0.45 -1.91 20.63
CA GLY A 263 -0.94 -1.49 20.80
C GLY A 263 -1.70 -2.23 21.92
N THR A 264 -0.98 -2.90 22.83
CA THR A 264 -1.62 -3.69 23.91
C THR A 264 -1.85 -2.92 25.18
N LYS A 265 -1.23 -1.73 25.29
CA LYS A 265 -1.29 -0.91 26.50
C LYS A 265 -1.27 0.58 26.19
N PHE A 266 -2.10 1.32 26.91
CA PHE A 266 -2.09 2.77 26.92
C PHE A 266 -1.32 3.27 28.14
N TYR A 267 -0.43 4.24 27.93
CA TYR A 267 0.33 4.89 28.99
C TYR A 267 -0.13 6.32 29.16
N PRO A 268 -0.75 6.67 30.30
CA PRO A 268 -1.08 8.04 30.62
C PRO A 268 0.22 8.84 30.88
N ILE A 269 0.24 10.07 30.42
CA ILE A 269 1.33 11.00 30.68
C ILE A 269 0.87 12.10 31.63
N SER A 270 1.82 12.61 32.45
CA SER A 270 1.58 13.72 33.35
C SER A 270 2.32 14.95 32.86
N GLY A 271 1.63 16.09 32.85
CA GLY A 271 2.16 17.38 32.37
C GLY A 271 1.14 18.09 31.49
N ASP A 272 1.33 19.39 31.30
CA ASP A 272 0.56 20.18 30.34
C ASP A 272 1.33 20.24 29.01
N TYR A 273 0.95 19.38 28.08
CA TYR A 273 1.51 19.32 26.74
C TYR A 273 0.52 19.80 25.67
N SER A 274 -0.39 20.71 26.07
CA SER A 274 -1.37 21.28 25.14
C SER A 274 -0.65 21.97 23.97
N GLY A 275 -1.01 21.59 22.74
CA GLY A 275 -0.39 22.11 21.51
C GLY A 275 0.95 21.48 21.14
N CYS A 276 1.49 20.55 21.94
CA CYS A 276 2.62 19.74 21.55
C CYS A 276 2.21 18.59 20.60
N ARG A 277 3.20 17.98 19.95
CA ARG A 277 3.08 16.80 19.10
C ARG A 277 3.95 15.68 19.66
N ILE A 278 3.70 14.45 19.23
CA ILE A 278 4.55 13.30 19.53
C ILE A 278 5.23 12.83 18.23
N PHE A 279 6.51 12.51 18.35
CA PHE A 279 7.21 11.69 17.37
C PHE A 279 7.64 10.40 18.06
N ALA A 280 7.22 9.26 17.49
CA ALA A 280 7.49 7.96 18.07
C ALA A 280 8.63 7.25 17.34
N THR A 281 9.48 6.58 18.11
CA THR A 281 10.47 5.59 17.66
C THR A 281 10.20 4.26 18.35
N SER A 282 10.97 3.22 18.05
CA SER A 282 10.84 1.92 18.74
C SER A 282 11.06 2.06 20.26
N ASP A 283 11.98 2.92 20.68
CA ASP A 283 12.38 3.05 22.08
C ASP A 283 11.77 4.26 22.80
N TYR A 284 11.48 5.33 22.08
CA TYR A 284 11.10 6.59 22.69
C TYR A 284 9.85 7.23 22.07
N ARG A 285 9.29 8.19 22.83
CA ARG A 285 8.23 9.13 22.44
C ARG A 285 8.75 10.53 22.73
N TYR A 286 9.14 11.25 21.67
CA TYR A 286 9.59 12.64 21.76
C TYR A 286 8.37 13.55 21.72
N ILE A 287 8.19 14.34 22.75
CA ILE A 287 7.16 15.38 22.83
C ILE A 287 7.82 16.70 22.45
N TYR A 288 7.30 17.36 21.45
CA TYR A 288 7.87 18.60 20.92
C TYR A 288 6.78 19.65 20.67
N ASP A 289 7.14 20.91 20.83
CA ASP A 289 6.24 22.05 20.71
C ASP A 289 6.03 22.51 19.26
N SER A 290 5.30 23.61 19.06
CA SER A 290 5.01 24.19 17.74
C SER A 290 6.24 24.76 17.01
N SER A 291 7.37 24.91 17.72
CA SER A 291 8.67 25.33 17.18
C SER A 291 9.61 24.14 16.95
N ASP A 292 9.06 22.91 17.01
CA ASP A 292 9.77 21.65 16.91
C ASP A 292 10.81 21.41 18.04
N ILE A 293 10.74 22.17 19.14
CA ILE A 293 11.61 21.99 20.29
C ILE A 293 11.15 20.83 21.14
N ILE A 294 12.05 19.87 21.43
CA ILE A 294 11.77 18.74 22.31
C ILE A 294 11.57 19.26 23.74
N VAL A 295 10.39 19.01 24.32
CA VAL A 295 10.05 19.43 25.70
C VAL A 295 10.08 18.26 26.68
N ALA A 296 9.84 17.04 26.23
CA ALA A 296 9.94 15.83 27.04
C ALA A 296 10.22 14.60 26.19
N THR A 297 10.84 13.59 26.79
CA THR A 297 11.06 12.28 26.18
C THR A 297 10.59 11.18 27.13
N TYR A 298 9.73 10.30 26.64
CA TYR A 298 9.26 9.10 27.34
C TYR A 298 9.81 7.86 26.66
N SER A 299 10.07 6.81 27.42
CA SER A 299 10.32 5.49 26.83
C SER A 299 9.01 4.93 26.21
N SER A 300 9.13 4.03 25.25
CA SER A 300 7.98 3.28 24.70
C SER A 300 7.22 2.46 25.77
N GLY A 301 7.86 2.21 26.92
CA GLY A 301 7.28 1.60 28.10
C GLY A 301 6.59 2.57 29.07
N GLY A 302 6.44 3.86 28.69
CA GLY A 302 5.66 4.86 29.45
C GLY A 302 6.44 5.57 30.57
N SER A 303 7.75 5.36 30.72
CA SER A 303 8.56 6.04 31.74
C SER A 303 9.11 7.35 31.20
N LEU A 304 8.99 8.45 31.98
CA LEU A 304 9.67 9.71 31.65
C LEU A 304 11.18 9.50 31.70
N VAL A 305 11.85 9.75 30.57
CA VAL A 305 13.32 9.66 30.43
C VAL A 305 13.99 10.98 30.78
N GLY A 306 13.39 12.09 30.34
CA GLY A 306 13.89 13.42 30.62
C GLY A 306 12.98 14.52 30.08
N THR A 307 13.24 15.73 30.58
CA THR A 307 12.73 16.97 30.00
C THR A 307 13.89 17.69 29.37
N SER A 308 13.74 18.24 28.16
CA SER A 308 14.81 18.95 27.50
C SER A 308 14.81 20.43 27.92
N ASP A 309 15.87 20.85 28.60
CA ASP A 309 16.12 22.27 28.87
C ASP A 309 17.11 22.88 27.84
N ASN A 310 17.57 22.08 26.86
CA ASN A 310 18.68 22.41 25.96
C ASN A 310 18.25 23.01 24.61
N GLY A 311 16.94 23.16 24.36
CA GLY A 311 16.44 23.71 23.10
C GLY A 311 16.78 22.86 21.86
N GLU A 312 16.88 21.56 22.03
CA GLU A 312 17.09 20.61 20.91
C GLU A 312 15.85 20.60 19.98
N ILE A 313 16.10 20.75 18.67
CA ILE A 313 15.04 20.80 17.67
C ILE A 313 14.92 19.44 17.00
N LEU A 314 13.69 18.94 16.88
CA LEU A 314 13.36 17.69 16.20
C LEU A 314 12.97 17.97 14.74
N HIS A 315 13.64 17.30 13.81
CA HIS A 315 13.28 17.29 12.40
C HIS A 315 12.84 15.88 12.00
N PRO A 316 11.55 15.54 12.12
CA PRO A 316 11.07 14.22 11.75
C PRO A 316 11.09 14.03 10.23
N MET A 317 11.50 12.84 9.76
CA MET A 317 11.47 12.45 8.35
C MET A 317 10.58 11.22 8.21
N LEU A 318 9.28 11.45 8.07
CA LEU A 318 8.26 10.41 7.95
C LEU A 318 7.95 10.16 6.48
N TYR A 319 8.51 9.09 5.91
CA TYR A 319 8.22 8.65 4.55
C TYR A 319 7.96 7.15 4.53
N GLY A 320 6.70 6.78 4.37
CA GLY A 320 6.28 5.38 4.52
C GLY A 320 6.57 4.86 5.92
N ASN A 321 7.18 3.69 6.00
CA ASN A 321 7.58 3.08 7.28
C ASN A 321 8.93 3.58 7.82
N ASN A 322 9.60 4.52 7.12
CA ASN A 322 10.86 5.08 7.61
C ASN A 322 10.57 6.15 8.66
N ARG A 323 11.21 6.01 9.82
CA ARG A 323 11.12 6.95 10.93
C ARG A 323 12.50 7.46 11.33
N THR A 324 13.31 7.79 10.33
CA THR A 324 14.55 8.52 10.58
C THR A 324 14.26 9.96 10.94
N PHE A 325 15.12 10.56 11.73
CA PHE A 325 14.95 11.94 12.17
C PHE A 325 16.28 12.59 12.49
N PHE A 326 16.30 13.92 12.48
CA PHE A 326 17.42 14.68 13.01
C PHE A 326 17.08 15.26 14.36
N ILE A 327 18.06 15.24 15.25
CA ILE A 327 18.11 16.16 16.40
C ILE A 327 19.10 17.25 16.05
N GLU A 328 18.64 18.48 15.98
CA GLU A 328 19.46 19.65 15.82
C GLU A 328 19.82 20.19 17.17
N THR A 329 21.13 20.22 17.46
CA THR A 329 21.72 20.82 18.65
C THR A 329 22.31 22.17 18.31
N GLU A 330 22.92 22.88 19.29
CA GLU A 330 23.61 24.11 19.03
C GLU A 330 24.73 23.96 17.97
N SER A 331 25.44 22.84 17.93
CA SER A 331 26.65 22.65 17.12
C SER A 331 26.54 21.62 16.01
N ALA A 332 25.47 20.83 15.97
CA ALA A 332 25.37 19.69 15.04
C ALA A 332 23.97 19.31 14.66
N TYR A 333 23.83 18.67 13.49
CA TYR A 333 22.70 17.82 13.12
C TYR A 333 23.07 16.37 13.38
N ILE A 334 22.27 15.65 14.15
CA ILE A 334 22.47 14.22 14.49
C ILE A 334 21.35 13.43 13.84
N LEU A 335 21.69 12.64 12.81
CA LEU A 335 20.78 11.73 12.18
C LEU A 335 20.62 10.49 13.04
N LYS A 336 19.39 10.11 13.33
CA LYS A 336 19.02 8.90 14.05
C LYS A 336 18.04 8.06 13.21
N ASP A 337 18.07 6.75 13.41
CA ASP A 337 17.12 5.81 12.81
C ASP A 337 15.89 5.54 13.70
N SER A 338 15.03 4.63 13.27
CA SER A 338 13.82 4.23 14.02
C SER A 338 14.11 3.58 15.37
N ASP A 339 15.30 3.04 15.55
CA ASP A 339 15.76 2.41 16.79
C ASP A 339 16.51 3.40 17.70
N ASP A 340 16.51 4.69 17.32
CA ASP A 340 17.15 5.80 18.00
C ASP A 340 18.69 5.71 18.02
N ASP A 341 19.26 4.85 17.18
CA ASP A 341 20.68 4.75 17.00
C ASP A 341 21.21 5.91 16.14
N GLN A 342 22.37 6.48 16.55
CA GLN A 342 23.00 7.52 15.77
C GLN A 342 23.60 6.95 14.48
N VAL A 343 23.04 7.33 13.33
CA VAL A 343 23.53 6.95 12.00
C VAL A 343 24.71 7.82 11.56
N GLU A 344 24.56 9.17 11.67
CA GLU A 344 25.55 10.13 11.19
C GLU A 344 25.47 11.43 12.02
N LYS A 345 26.57 12.22 12.03
CA LYS A 345 26.62 13.52 12.70
C LYS A 345 27.29 14.55 11.80
N PHE A 346 26.65 15.68 11.60
CA PHE A 346 27.11 16.79 10.76
C PHE A 346 27.34 18.03 11.60
N SER A 347 28.51 18.66 11.49
CA SER A 347 28.80 19.93 12.17
C SER A 347 28.08 21.09 11.50
N LYS A 348 27.36 21.91 12.25
CA LYS A 348 26.67 23.11 11.75
C LYS A 348 27.62 24.20 11.29
N ASP A 349 28.87 24.20 11.76
CA ASP A 349 29.89 25.17 11.32
C ASP A 349 30.24 24.99 9.82
N THR A 350 30.08 23.80 9.28
CA THR A 350 30.52 23.45 7.91
C THR A 350 29.42 22.87 7.02
N CYS A 351 28.29 22.53 7.59
CA CYS A 351 27.21 21.87 6.86
C CYS A 351 25.87 22.55 7.11
N THR A 352 25.01 22.55 6.08
CA THR A 352 23.61 23.00 6.14
C THR A 352 22.69 21.87 5.74
N LEU A 353 21.61 21.65 6.49
CA LEU A 353 20.53 20.75 6.11
C LEU A 353 19.57 21.53 5.21
N GLU A 354 19.49 21.16 3.92
CA GLU A 354 18.67 21.86 2.93
C GLU A 354 17.21 21.39 2.92
N GLY A 355 16.92 20.26 3.56
CA GLY A 355 15.59 19.70 3.64
C GLY A 355 15.59 18.19 3.47
N SER A 356 14.41 17.61 3.58
CA SER A 356 14.19 16.17 3.41
C SER A 356 13.05 15.89 2.44
N SER A 357 13.07 14.70 1.84
CA SER A 357 12.07 14.21 0.93
C SER A 357 11.94 12.70 1.08
N ASN A 358 10.96 12.08 0.41
CA ASN A 358 10.76 10.62 0.44
C ASN A 358 11.96 9.81 -0.12
N TYR A 359 12.90 10.43 -0.85
CA TYR A 359 14.17 9.80 -1.25
C TYR A 359 15.27 9.90 -0.18
N GLY A 360 15.14 10.82 0.77
CA GLY A 360 16.15 11.09 1.79
C GLY A 360 16.33 12.59 2.08
N PHE A 361 17.55 13.03 2.31
CA PHE A 361 17.85 14.41 2.67
C PHE A 361 19.11 14.93 1.97
N VAL A 362 19.25 16.26 1.92
CA VAL A 362 20.37 16.95 1.29
C VAL A 362 21.16 17.72 2.34
N ILE A 363 22.45 17.45 2.39
CA ILE A 363 23.42 18.24 3.19
C ILE A 363 24.32 18.98 2.22
N THR A 364 24.41 20.31 2.39
CA THR A 364 25.41 21.11 1.65
C THR A 364 26.62 21.36 2.53
N LYS A 365 27.79 21.29 1.90
CA LYS A 365 29.07 21.63 2.48
C LYS A 365 29.92 22.36 1.43
N ASP A 366 30.44 23.54 1.79
CA ASP A 366 31.28 24.37 0.92
C ASP A 366 30.62 24.65 -0.46
N GLY A 367 29.28 24.72 -0.52
CA GLY A 367 28.50 24.99 -1.72
C GLY A 367 28.19 23.78 -2.59
N ALA A 368 28.66 22.58 -2.24
CA ALA A 368 28.35 21.34 -2.92
C ALA A 368 27.32 20.50 -2.09
N GLY A 369 26.30 20.00 -2.78
CA GLY A 369 25.26 19.16 -2.18
C GLY A 369 25.62 17.68 -2.17
N THR A 370 25.28 16.99 -1.09
CA THR A 370 25.31 15.52 -0.99
C THR A 370 23.92 15.03 -0.62
N VAL A 371 23.38 14.11 -1.40
CA VAL A 371 22.12 13.44 -1.10
C VAL A 371 22.39 12.16 -0.33
N TYR A 372 21.68 12.02 0.78
CA TYR A 372 21.68 10.81 1.59
C TYR A 372 20.30 10.15 1.54
N SER A 373 20.26 8.83 1.54
CA SER A 373 19.02 8.09 1.77
C SER A 373 18.51 8.32 3.18
N LEU A 374 17.24 7.98 3.43
CA LEU A 374 16.64 8.01 4.78
C LEU A 374 17.41 7.13 5.80
N LYS A 375 18.24 6.18 5.36
CA LYS A 375 19.12 5.35 6.20
C LYS A 375 20.55 5.89 6.32
N GLY A 376 20.80 7.13 5.91
CA GLY A 376 22.12 7.77 6.00
C GLY A 376 23.15 7.31 4.95
N LYS A 377 22.78 6.48 3.97
CA LYS A 377 23.68 6.08 2.87
C LYS A 377 23.81 7.22 1.86
N LYS A 378 25.02 7.57 1.47
CA LYS A 378 25.28 8.53 0.38
C LYS A 378 24.79 7.95 -0.94
N LEU A 379 23.95 8.72 -1.64
CA LEU A 379 23.41 8.39 -2.96
C LEU A 379 24.16 9.14 -4.07
N TYR A 380 24.29 10.46 -3.90
CA TYR A 380 24.97 11.37 -4.84
C TYR A 380 25.80 12.39 -4.10
N THR A 381 26.91 12.84 -4.68
CA THR A 381 27.80 13.87 -4.14
C THR A 381 28.10 14.93 -5.19
N ASP A 382 28.63 16.06 -4.74
CA ASP A 382 29.09 17.16 -5.59
C ASP A 382 28.00 17.78 -6.49
N LEU A 383 26.74 17.76 -6.02
CA LEU A 383 25.60 18.30 -6.74
C LEU A 383 25.54 19.83 -6.63
N THR A 384 25.12 20.47 -7.71
CA THR A 384 24.65 21.86 -7.65
C THR A 384 23.19 21.88 -7.19
N VAL A 385 22.93 22.50 -6.03
CA VAL A 385 21.59 22.59 -5.42
C VAL A 385 20.99 23.95 -5.74
N THR A 386 19.87 23.94 -6.48
CA THR A 386 19.05 25.12 -6.78
C THR A 386 17.56 24.77 -6.58
N ASP A 387 16.70 25.06 -7.55
CA ASP A 387 15.32 24.55 -7.62
C ASP A 387 15.26 23.04 -7.90
N LYS A 388 16.36 22.48 -8.41
CA LYS A 388 16.58 21.06 -8.65
C LYS A 388 17.96 20.64 -8.15
N LEU A 389 18.20 19.34 -8.17
CA LEU A 389 19.49 18.73 -7.88
C LEU A 389 20.19 18.42 -9.20
N TYR A 390 21.18 19.21 -9.59
CA TYR A 390 21.89 19.00 -10.86
C TYR A 390 23.18 18.20 -10.65
N ILE A 391 23.35 17.14 -11.46
CA ILE A 391 24.59 16.38 -11.55
C ILE A 391 25.61 17.16 -12.38
N ASP A 392 25.15 17.76 -13.49
CA ASP A 392 25.91 18.60 -14.41
C ASP A 392 24.97 19.61 -15.12
N ASP A 393 25.49 20.37 -16.08
CA ASP A 393 24.74 21.41 -16.80
C ASP A 393 23.54 20.87 -17.60
N ASN A 394 23.52 19.58 -17.92
CA ASN A 394 22.50 18.95 -18.78
C ASN A 394 21.66 17.91 -18.06
N THR A 395 22.05 17.48 -16.86
CA THR A 395 21.42 16.36 -16.15
C THR A 395 21.00 16.77 -14.74
N TYR A 396 19.73 16.53 -14.43
CA TYR A 396 19.20 16.73 -13.08
C TYR A 396 18.56 15.45 -12.54
N LEU A 397 18.38 15.38 -11.21
CA LEU A 397 17.72 14.29 -10.52
C LEU A 397 16.23 14.63 -10.36
N ALA A 398 15.37 13.83 -10.96
CA ALA A 398 13.92 13.88 -10.74
C ALA A 398 13.53 12.92 -9.61
N ASN A 399 12.66 13.37 -8.72
CA ASN A 399 12.09 12.51 -7.69
C ASN A 399 10.85 11.79 -8.25
N ILE A 400 10.97 10.49 -8.47
CA ILE A 400 9.90 9.61 -8.95
C ILE A 400 9.49 8.70 -7.80
N TYR A 401 8.44 9.06 -7.07
CA TYR A 401 7.93 8.31 -5.91
C TYR A 401 9.02 7.88 -4.91
N GLY A 402 9.99 8.77 -4.62
CA GLY A 402 11.08 8.49 -3.70
C GLY A 402 12.35 7.91 -4.33
N HIS A 403 12.34 7.70 -5.63
CA HIS A 403 13.50 7.29 -6.41
C HIS A 403 14.07 8.47 -7.19
N LEU A 404 15.37 8.71 -7.05
CA LEU A 404 16.05 9.76 -7.81
C LEU A 404 16.47 9.21 -9.17
N VAL A 405 15.84 9.73 -10.23
CA VAL A 405 16.05 9.31 -11.62
C VAL A 405 16.80 10.40 -12.37
N PRO A 406 18.00 10.12 -12.95
CA PRO A 406 18.73 11.10 -13.75
C PRO A 406 18.00 11.36 -15.09
N LEU A 407 17.67 12.62 -15.35
CA LEU A 407 17.00 13.06 -16.57
C LEU A 407 17.82 14.16 -17.27
N ASP A 408 17.85 14.13 -18.62
CA ASP A 408 18.34 15.24 -19.43
C ASP A 408 17.37 16.43 -19.32
N ILE A 409 17.88 17.66 -19.38
CA ILE A 409 17.07 18.88 -19.31
C ILE A 409 16.05 19.02 -20.44
N ASN A 410 16.26 18.31 -21.58
CA ASN A 410 15.37 18.28 -22.74
C ASN A 410 14.33 17.14 -22.68
N GLU A 411 14.37 16.32 -21.64
CA GLU A 411 13.39 15.26 -21.44
C GLU A 411 12.15 15.76 -20.69
N THR A 412 10.99 15.35 -21.19
CA THR A 412 9.71 15.61 -20.55
C THR A 412 9.13 14.29 -20.03
N ILE A 413 8.75 14.26 -18.75
CA ILE A 413 8.12 13.10 -18.15
C ILE A 413 6.67 13.02 -18.64
N SER A 414 6.30 11.88 -19.24
CA SER A 414 4.94 11.58 -19.70
C SER A 414 4.20 10.58 -18.79
N TYR A 415 4.94 9.77 -18.02
CA TYR A 415 4.38 8.83 -17.05
C TYR A 415 5.36 8.62 -15.88
N GLN A 416 4.82 8.40 -14.69
CA GLN A 416 5.58 8.04 -13.48
C GLN A 416 4.93 6.84 -12.81
N SER A 417 5.75 5.85 -12.45
CA SER A 417 5.31 4.65 -11.73
C SER A 417 5.74 4.69 -10.27
N GLU A 418 4.88 4.24 -9.38
CA GLU A 418 5.22 4.01 -7.96
C GLU A 418 6.35 2.99 -7.76
N LYS A 419 6.67 2.21 -8.80
CA LYS A 419 7.84 1.31 -8.81
C LYS A 419 9.18 2.04 -9.01
N GLY A 420 9.17 3.37 -9.13
CA GLY A 420 10.37 4.21 -9.21
C GLY A 420 10.99 4.32 -10.60
N PHE A 421 10.23 4.07 -11.65
CA PHE A 421 10.63 4.39 -13.02
C PHE A 421 9.72 5.43 -13.65
N CYS A 422 10.18 6.06 -14.73
CA CYS A 422 9.38 6.98 -15.53
C CYS A 422 9.54 6.74 -17.03
N LEU A 423 8.51 7.14 -17.77
CA LEU A 423 8.56 7.29 -19.23
C LEU A 423 8.84 8.75 -19.55
N THR A 424 9.87 8.99 -20.36
CA THR A 424 10.24 10.34 -20.79
C THR A 424 10.30 10.43 -22.32
N GLU A 425 10.05 11.62 -22.84
CA GLU A 425 10.16 11.94 -24.25
C GLU A 425 11.18 13.04 -24.46
N ASN A 426 12.15 12.80 -25.34
CA ASN A 426 13.06 13.80 -25.89
C ASN A 426 12.62 14.13 -27.31
N GLN A 427 11.87 15.22 -27.47
CA GLN A 427 11.34 15.64 -28.78
C GLN A 427 12.44 16.01 -29.78
N SER A 428 13.55 16.55 -29.32
CA SER A 428 14.66 16.95 -30.20
C SER A 428 15.37 15.75 -30.84
N GLU A 429 15.35 14.61 -30.16
CA GLU A 429 15.94 13.36 -30.63
C GLU A 429 14.92 12.42 -31.28
N GLY A 430 13.62 12.69 -31.11
CA GLY A 430 12.54 11.79 -31.53
C GLY A 430 12.55 10.46 -30.78
N LYS A 431 12.88 10.49 -29.49
CA LYS A 431 13.07 9.31 -28.65
C LYS A 431 12.14 9.30 -27.44
N ILE A 432 11.77 8.10 -27.03
CA ILE A 432 11.10 7.78 -25.79
C ILE A 432 12.00 6.87 -24.98
N TYR A 433 12.17 7.20 -23.70
CA TYR A 433 13.00 6.44 -22.77
C TYR A 433 12.15 5.94 -21.60
N ILE A 434 12.46 4.73 -21.14
CA ILE A 434 12.06 4.25 -19.82
C ILE A 434 13.30 4.29 -18.93
N LYS A 435 13.23 5.02 -17.83
CA LYS A 435 14.36 5.28 -16.94
C LYS A 435 14.00 4.99 -15.49
N ASP A 436 14.97 4.49 -14.73
CA ASP A 436 14.92 4.36 -13.28
C ASP A 436 16.14 5.03 -12.62
N SER A 437 16.30 4.84 -11.30
CA SER A 437 17.43 5.41 -10.55
C SER A 437 18.81 4.86 -10.95
N SER A 438 18.87 3.76 -11.69
CA SER A 438 20.13 3.14 -12.09
C SER A 438 20.55 3.55 -13.49
N ASN A 439 19.62 3.70 -14.43
CA ASN A 439 19.93 4.06 -15.82
C ASN A 439 18.68 4.13 -16.73
N THR A 440 18.90 4.27 -18.03
CA THR A 440 17.91 4.00 -19.09
C THR A 440 17.67 2.50 -19.17
N LEU A 441 16.46 2.05 -18.92
CA LEU A 441 16.06 0.64 -19.02
C LEU A 441 15.83 0.25 -20.47
N SER A 442 15.14 1.12 -21.24
CA SER A 442 14.89 0.90 -22.67
C SER A 442 14.67 2.21 -23.41
N GLU A 443 14.85 2.16 -24.75
CA GLU A 443 14.77 3.29 -25.67
C GLU A 443 13.98 2.89 -26.91
N TYR A 444 13.10 3.78 -27.38
CA TYR A 444 12.25 3.59 -28.56
C TYR A 444 12.23 4.86 -29.40
N ASN A 445 12.08 4.72 -30.73
CA ASN A 445 11.74 5.88 -31.56
C ASN A 445 10.28 6.26 -31.31
N THR A 446 9.97 7.55 -31.32
CA THR A 446 8.59 8.03 -31.18
C THR A 446 7.65 7.48 -32.24
N THR A 447 8.17 7.17 -33.46
CA THR A 447 7.39 6.57 -34.56
C THR A 447 7.03 5.10 -34.33
N ASP A 448 7.77 4.39 -33.51
CA ASP A 448 7.63 2.96 -33.28
C ASP A 448 6.81 2.67 -32.00
N PHE A 449 6.90 3.56 -31.02
CA PHE A 449 6.18 3.44 -29.74
C PHE A 449 4.69 3.66 -29.93
N ILE A 450 3.85 2.75 -29.40
CA ILE A 450 2.39 2.84 -29.42
C ILE A 450 1.87 3.22 -28.03
N SER A 451 2.20 2.44 -26.99
CA SER A 451 1.73 2.68 -25.65
C SER A 451 2.53 1.91 -24.59
N LEU A 452 2.50 2.42 -23.37
CA LEU A 452 2.80 1.67 -22.16
C LEU A 452 1.50 1.03 -21.68
N MET A 453 1.51 -0.28 -21.41
CA MET A 453 0.39 -1.06 -20.88
C MET A 453 0.77 -1.53 -19.49
N HIS A 454 -0.16 -1.50 -18.56
CA HIS A 454 0.07 -2.00 -17.21
C HIS A 454 -1.20 -2.64 -16.64
N THR A 455 -1.04 -3.44 -15.60
CA THR A 455 -2.14 -3.96 -14.79
C THR A 455 -2.67 -2.86 -13.86
N ASP A 456 -3.93 -2.98 -13.42
CA ASP A 456 -4.55 -1.98 -12.53
C ASP A 456 -3.79 -1.79 -11.21
N ASN A 457 -3.07 -2.82 -10.75
CA ASN A 457 -2.24 -2.78 -9.54
C ASN A 457 -0.76 -2.44 -9.81
N ASP A 458 -0.42 -2.03 -11.04
CA ASP A 458 0.95 -1.69 -11.46
C ASP A 458 1.99 -2.80 -11.21
N SER A 459 1.56 -4.07 -11.20
CA SER A 459 2.46 -5.22 -11.00
C SER A 459 3.22 -5.58 -12.27
N ILE A 460 2.64 -5.34 -13.44
CA ILE A 460 3.22 -5.63 -14.75
C ILE A 460 3.14 -4.41 -15.65
N PHE A 461 4.25 -4.17 -16.36
CA PHE A 461 4.35 -3.14 -17.38
C PHE A 461 4.89 -3.72 -18.68
N LEU A 462 4.22 -3.42 -19.77
CA LEU A 462 4.57 -3.85 -21.12
C LEU A 462 4.63 -2.65 -22.05
N VAL A 463 5.59 -2.64 -22.95
CA VAL A 463 5.70 -1.64 -24.03
C VAL A 463 5.16 -2.23 -25.31
N LYS A 464 4.12 -1.63 -25.86
CA LYS A 464 3.58 -1.95 -27.18
C LYS A 464 4.23 -1.05 -28.23
N THR A 465 4.81 -1.66 -29.26
CA THR A 465 5.40 -0.98 -30.39
C THR A 465 4.82 -1.49 -31.70
N THR A 466 5.18 -0.87 -32.81
CA THR A 466 4.87 -1.38 -34.17
C THR A 466 5.52 -2.73 -34.47
N ASN A 467 6.56 -3.10 -33.72
CA ASN A 467 7.35 -4.33 -33.92
C ASN A 467 6.98 -5.45 -32.92
N GLY A 468 6.03 -5.23 -31.99
CA GLY A 468 5.58 -6.22 -31.02
C GLY A 468 5.48 -5.71 -29.58
N LEU A 469 5.45 -6.65 -28.64
CA LEU A 469 5.41 -6.39 -27.20
C LEU A 469 6.79 -6.61 -26.57
N PHE A 470 7.15 -5.73 -25.65
CA PHE A 470 8.41 -5.74 -24.92
C PHE A 470 8.15 -5.53 -23.43
N ASN A 471 9.00 -6.04 -22.56
CA ASN A 471 9.01 -5.62 -21.18
C ASN A 471 9.71 -4.25 -21.03
N ILE A 472 9.66 -3.67 -19.84
CA ILE A 472 10.24 -2.33 -19.59
C ILE A 472 11.76 -2.27 -19.81
N ASN A 473 12.46 -3.42 -19.79
CA ASN A 473 13.90 -3.52 -20.07
C ASN A 473 14.20 -3.67 -21.58
N GLY A 474 13.19 -3.57 -22.44
CA GLY A 474 13.35 -3.68 -23.89
C GLY A 474 13.49 -5.10 -24.42
N ASN A 475 13.28 -6.13 -23.59
CA ASN A 475 13.31 -7.52 -24.06
C ASN A 475 11.98 -7.87 -24.71
N ALA A 476 12.04 -8.44 -25.92
CA ALA A 476 10.85 -8.90 -26.62
C ALA A 476 10.19 -10.06 -25.87
N ILE A 477 8.86 -10.00 -25.76
CA ILE A 477 8.07 -11.07 -25.18
C ILE A 477 7.83 -12.10 -26.26
N LYS A 478 8.21 -13.35 -25.99
CA LYS A 478 8.05 -14.45 -26.93
C LYS A 478 6.58 -14.84 -27.04
N SER A 479 6.08 -15.01 -28.25
CA SER A 479 4.79 -15.63 -28.51
C SER A 479 4.89 -17.13 -28.26
N ALA A 480 3.89 -17.70 -27.61
CA ALA A 480 3.78 -19.16 -27.41
C ALA A 480 3.72 -19.97 -28.72
N ALA A 481 3.58 -19.29 -29.86
CA ALA A 481 3.61 -19.92 -31.19
C ALA A 481 5.04 -20.16 -31.74
N GLU A 482 6.08 -19.70 -31.04
CA GLU A 482 7.50 -19.83 -31.45
C GLU A 482 8.26 -20.90 -30.63
N GLU A 483 7.58 -21.61 -29.70
CA GLU A 483 8.06 -22.84 -29.09
C GLU A 483 7.46 -24.07 -29.81
#